data_58d0cbc1f94f3d9608be365f093caa7b
#
_entry.id   58d0cbc1f94f3d9608be365f093caa7b
#
_cell.length_a   1.000
_cell.length_b   1.000
_cell.length_c   1.000
_cell.angle_alpha   90.00
_cell.angle_beta   90.00
_cell.angle_gamma   90.00
#
_symmetry.space_group_name_H-M   'P 1'
#
loop_
_entity.id
_entity.type
_entity.pdbx_description
1 polymer ?
#
loop_
_entity_poly.entity_id
_entity_poly.type
_entity_poly.pdbx_seq_one_letter_code
_entity_poly.pdbx_strand_id
1 'polypeptide(L)'
;MTTPDCYTCSKEADFDNLPPRECVVHDQHWRVAHAFNTAVPGWLVLLPRRHVAAVHDLTDAEASALGVWQVKLSRALQRMTGCAKTYVVQFAEAEGFAHVHFHIVPRMADLQPEHRGPGIFDLLRRPAQERVTADQADQMAQSLRAQLLGHPNAQ
;
A
#
# COMPACT_ATOMS: atom_id res chain seq x y z
N MET A 1 -1.13 -19.74 10.02
CA MET A 1 -2.29 -20.37 9.36
C MET A 1 -2.72 -19.50 8.19
N THR A 2 -2.77 -20.06 7.02
CA THR A 2 -3.37 -19.40 5.86
C THR A 2 -4.89 -19.56 5.98
N THR A 3 -5.61 -18.45 6.07
CA THR A 3 -7.07 -18.46 6.02
C THR A 3 -7.46 -18.64 4.55
N PRO A 4 -8.24 -19.68 4.18
CA PRO A 4 -8.50 -20.03 2.78
C PRO A 4 -9.04 -18.87 1.92
N ASP A 5 -9.76 -17.94 2.52
CA ASP A 5 -10.45 -16.85 1.84
C ASP A 5 -9.74 -15.48 1.98
N CYS A 6 -8.47 -15.46 2.39
CA CYS A 6 -7.71 -14.22 2.57
C CYS A 6 -6.82 -13.94 1.35
N TYR A 7 -7.12 -12.84 0.64
CA TYR A 7 -6.33 -12.40 -0.51
C TYR A 7 -4.84 -12.22 -0.17
N THR A 8 -4.53 -11.51 0.91
CA THR A 8 -3.15 -11.26 1.34
C THR A 8 -2.40 -12.56 1.63
N CYS A 9 -3.03 -13.52 2.35
CA CYS A 9 -2.42 -14.80 2.64
C CYS A 9 -2.18 -15.63 1.37
N SER A 10 -3.07 -15.56 0.38
CA SER A 10 -2.87 -16.24 -0.90
C SER A 10 -1.65 -15.69 -1.65
N LYS A 11 -1.41 -14.37 -1.56
CA LYS A 11 -0.20 -13.75 -2.14
C LYS A 11 1.06 -14.11 -1.36
N GLU A 12 1.02 -14.12 -0.04
CA GLU A 12 2.17 -14.58 0.77
C GLU A 12 2.55 -16.04 0.49
N ALA A 13 1.57 -16.90 0.21
CA ALA A 13 1.84 -18.30 -0.15
C ALA A 13 2.59 -18.46 -1.48
N ASP A 14 2.48 -17.47 -2.39
CA ASP A 14 3.18 -17.42 -3.69
C ASP A 14 4.19 -16.27 -3.76
N PHE A 15 4.80 -15.96 -2.64
CA PHE A 15 5.65 -14.76 -2.46
C PHE A 15 6.74 -14.62 -3.51
N ASP A 16 7.43 -15.71 -3.86
CA ASP A 16 8.56 -15.71 -4.78
C ASP A 16 8.16 -15.40 -6.24
N ASN A 17 6.88 -15.52 -6.57
CA ASN A 17 6.35 -15.28 -7.91
C ASN A 17 5.54 -13.97 -8.01
N LEU A 18 5.52 -13.14 -6.97
CA LEU A 18 4.76 -11.90 -6.97
C LEU A 18 5.27 -10.90 -8.01
N PRO A 19 4.37 -10.31 -8.82
CA PRO A 19 4.76 -9.20 -9.69
C PRO A 19 5.16 -7.97 -8.86
N PRO A 20 5.91 -7.02 -9.43
CA PRO A 20 6.38 -5.83 -8.71
C PRO A 20 5.29 -5.07 -7.97
N ARG A 21 4.09 -4.94 -8.55
CA ARG A 21 2.95 -4.26 -7.91
C ARG A 21 2.45 -4.94 -6.64
N GLU A 22 2.62 -6.25 -6.51
CA GLU A 22 2.21 -7.00 -5.31
C GLU A 22 3.31 -7.04 -4.23
N CYS A 23 4.55 -6.76 -4.60
CA CYS A 23 5.68 -6.65 -3.68
C CYS A 23 6.61 -5.53 -4.12
N VAL A 24 6.24 -4.29 -3.78
CA VAL A 24 7.08 -3.12 -4.04
C VAL A 24 8.38 -3.22 -3.25
N VAL A 25 8.25 -3.51 -1.97
CA VAL A 25 9.35 -3.72 -1.02
C VAL A 25 8.80 -4.51 0.17
N HIS A 26 9.67 -5.18 0.90
CA HIS A 26 9.31 -5.91 2.10
C HIS A 26 10.48 -5.94 3.09
N ASP A 27 10.15 -6.27 4.33
CA ASP A 27 11.09 -6.71 5.36
C ASP A 27 10.63 -8.04 5.98
N GLN A 28 11.11 -8.36 7.16
CA GLN A 28 10.73 -9.58 7.88
C GLN A 28 9.24 -9.60 8.23
N HIS A 29 8.64 -8.45 8.52
CA HIS A 29 7.30 -8.34 9.09
C HIS A 29 6.27 -7.73 8.14
N TRP A 30 6.72 -6.86 7.22
CA TRP A 30 5.85 -6.03 6.39
C TRP A 30 6.11 -6.23 4.90
N ARG A 31 5.07 -6.14 4.12
CA ARG A 31 5.11 -6.07 2.65
C ARG A 31 4.33 -4.85 2.19
N VAL A 32 4.82 -4.22 1.14
CA VAL A 32 4.16 -3.09 0.48
C VAL A 32 3.70 -3.53 -0.90
N ALA A 33 2.44 -3.29 -1.21
CA ALA A 33 1.86 -3.52 -2.53
C ALA A 33 1.28 -2.21 -3.10
N HIS A 34 1.10 -2.14 -4.40
CA HIS A 34 0.25 -1.14 -5.04
C HIS A 34 -1.20 -1.62 -5.00
N ALA A 35 -2.14 -0.75 -4.65
CA ALA A 35 -3.55 -1.10 -4.66
C ALA A 35 -4.02 -1.44 -6.09
N PHE A 36 -4.86 -2.44 -6.21
CA PHE A 36 -5.55 -2.74 -7.46
C PHE A 36 -6.89 -2.00 -7.54
N ASN A 37 -7.45 -1.88 -8.74
CA ASN A 37 -8.73 -1.22 -9.01
C ASN A 37 -8.80 0.27 -8.64
N THR A 38 -7.67 0.92 -8.41
CA THR A 38 -7.60 2.35 -8.07
C THR A 38 -7.39 3.22 -9.31
N ALA A 39 -7.97 4.42 -9.29
CA ALA A 39 -7.67 5.48 -10.24
C ALA A 39 -6.46 6.32 -9.82
N VAL A 40 -5.89 6.10 -8.63
CA VAL A 40 -4.79 6.90 -8.07
C VAL A 40 -3.46 6.17 -8.21
N PRO A 41 -2.58 6.61 -9.11
CA PRO A 41 -1.22 6.06 -9.19
C PRO A 41 -0.45 6.31 -7.88
N GLY A 42 0.21 5.28 -7.37
CA GLY A 42 0.94 5.38 -6.11
C GLY A 42 0.10 5.14 -4.86
N TRP A 43 -1.14 4.70 -5.00
CA TRP A 43 -1.91 4.21 -3.86
C TRP A 43 -1.27 2.92 -3.34
N LEU A 44 -0.55 3.02 -2.23
CA LEU A 44 0.14 1.88 -1.63
C LEU A 44 -0.71 1.24 -0.53
N VAL A 45 -0.45 -0.04 -0.31
CA VAL A 45 -0.99 -0.82 0.78
C VAL A 45 0.17 -1.42 1.57
N LEU A 46 0.28 -1.07 2.85
CA LEU A 46 1.24 -1.61 3.79
C LEU A 46 0.55 -2.67 4.64
N LEU A 47 1.03 -3.89 4.60
CA LEU A 47 0.38 -5.02 5.25
C LEU A 47 1.38 -5.92 5.97
N PRO A 48 1.00 -6.48 7.14
CA PRO A 48 1.83 -7.48 7.82
C PRO A 48 1.85 -8.77 6.99
N ARG A 49 3.00 -9.44 6.96
CA ARG A 49 3.15 -10.70 6.22
C ARG A 49 2.42 -11.85 6.93
N ARG A 50 2.36 -11.80 8.24
CA ARG A 50 1.58 -12.72 9.07
C ARG A 50 0.09 -12.35 8.99
N HIS A 51 -0.80 -13.33 8.99
CA HIS A 51 -2.24 -13.05 9.06
C HIS A 51 -2.62 -12.39 10.38
N VAL A 52 -3.12 -11.18 10.30
CA VAL A 52 -3.58 -10.38 11.45
C VAL A 52 -4.90 -9.73 11.05
N ALA A 53 -5.94 -9.89 11.85
CA ALA A 53 -7.27 -9.36 11.56
C ALA A 53 -7.58 -8.04 12.28
N ALA A 54 -6.83 -7.70 13.32
CA ALA A 54 -7.02 -6.46 14.07
C ALA A 54 -5.68 -5.85 14.47
N VAL A 55 -5.63 -4.53 14.56
CA VAL A 55 -4.39 -3.79 14.89
C VAL A 55 -3.83 -4.19 16.26
N HIS A 56 -4.69 -4.47 17.23
CA HIS A 56 -4.26 -4.87 18.58
C HIS A 56 -3.60 -6.26 18.64
N ASP A 57 -3.69 -7.05 17.57
CA ASP A 57 -3.03 -8.36 17.45
C ASP A 57 -1.61 -8.28 16.83
N LEU A 58 -1.17 -7.08 16.43
CA LEU A 58 0.20 -6.86 16.00
C LEU A 58 1.17 -7.12 17.16
N THR A 59 2.28 -7.79 16.86
CA THR A 59 3.37 -7.93 17.84
C THR A 59 4.10 -6.60 18.05
N ASP A 60 4.82 -6.46 19.15
CA ASP A 60 5.64 -5.27 19.42
C ASP A 60 6.68 -5.02 18.33
N ALA A 61 7.25 -6.07 17.74
CA ALA A 61 8.17 -5.96 16.61
C ALA A 61 7.49 -5.43 15.34
N GLU A 62 6.31 -5.94 15.03
CA GLU A 62 5.49 -5.43 13.91
C GLU A 62 5.09 -3.97 14.16
N ALA A 63 4.61 -3.65 15.34
CA ALA A 63 4.18 -2.30 15.73
C ALA A 63 5.35 -1.30 15.68
N SER A 64 6.54 -1.67 16.12
CA SER A 64 7.71 -0.80 16.09
C SER A 64 8.13 -0.39 14.68
N ALA A 65 7.98 -1.26 13.70
CA ALA A 65 8.32 -0.97 12.31
C ALA A 65 7.22 -0.16 11.59
N LEU A 66 5.97 -0.21 12.05
CA LEU A 66 4.81 0.36 11.38
C LEU A 66 4.95 1.86 11.11
N GLY A 67 5.27 2.66 12.12
CA GLY A 67 5.41 4.11 11.99
C GLY A 67 6.57 4.49 11.07
N VAL A 68 7.68 3.76 11.14
CA VAL A 68 8.83 3.96 10.25
C VAL A 68 8.45 3.71 8.80
N TRP A 69 7.74 2.61 8.51
CA TRP A 69 7.24 2.31 7.17
C TRP A 69 6.29 3.37 6.65
N GLN A 70 5.31 3.79 7.44
CA GLN A 70 4.34 4.81 7.04
C GLN A 70 5.02 6.12 6.63
N VAL A 71 5.99 6.60 7.41
CA VAL A 71 6.71 7.84 7.11
C VAL A 71 7.65 7.67 5.92
N LYS A 72 8.35 6.55 5.83
CA LYS A 72 9.27 6.24 4.73
C LYS A 72 8.53 6.19 3.38
N LEU A 73 7.39 5.52 3.33
CA LEU A 73 6.54 5.42 2.15
C LEU A 73 5.94 6.78 1.78
N SER A 74 5.47 7.54 2.75
CA SER A 74 4.93 8.88 2.54
C SER A 74 5.97 9.83 1.92
N ARG A 75 7.21 9.78 2.40
CA ARG A 75 8.32 10.55 1.82
C ARG A 75 8.65 10.13 0.40
N ALA A 76 8.67 8.83 0.12
CA ALA A 76 8.94 8.31 -1.21
C ALA A 76 7.82 8.72 -2.20
N LEU A 77 6.57 8.63 -1.81
CA LEU A 77 5.43 9.09 -2.62
C LEU A 77 5.48 10.59 -2.87
N GLN A 78 5.79 11.39 -1.86
CA GLN A 78 5.91 12.85 -2.01
C GLN A 78 7.00 13.21 -3.04
N ARG A 79 8.17 12.57 -2.97
CA ARG A 79 9.26 12.79 -3.95
C ARG A 79 8.87 12.37 -5.36
N MET A 80 8.12 11.26 -5.50
CA MET A 80 7.77 10.71 -6.80
C MET A 80 6.59 11.41 -7.45
N THR A 81 5.57 11.81 -6.67
CA THR A 81 4.31 12.34 -7.20
C THR A 81 4.15 13.84 -7.01
N GLY A 82 4.91 14.45 -6.11
CA GLY A 82 4.70 15.84 -5.70
C GLY A 82 3.45 16.06 -4.87
N CYS A 83 2.86 15.01 -4.29
CA CYS A 83 1.63 15.11 -3.51
C CYS A 83 1.76 16.10 -2.34
N ALA A 84 0.65 16.76 -2.00
CA ALA A 84 0.62 17.73 -0.90
C ALA A 84 0.75 17.06 0.47
N LYS A 85 0.23 15.85 0.60
CA LYS A 85 0.31 14.97 1.78
C LYS A 85 -0.03 13.54 1.40
N THR A 86 0.12 12.61 2.33
CA THR A 86 -0.44 11.27 2.21
C THR A 86 -1.57 11.07 3.23
N TYR A 87 -2.58 10.31 2.83
CA TYR A 87 -3.54 9.76 3.79
C TYR A 87 -3.04 8.40 4.25
N VAL A 88 -3.20 8.10 5.54
CA VAL A 88 -2.94 6.80 6.14
C VAL A 88 -4.23 6.31 6.76
N VAL A 89 -4.79 5.23 6.25
CA VAL A 89 -6.11 4.73 6.64
C VAL A 89 -6.11 3.21 6.77
N GLN A 90 -6.77 2.68 7.80
CA GLN A 90 -6.94 1.26 8.00
C GLN A 90 -8.40 0.95 8.34
N PHE A 91 -9.02 0.05 7.59
CA PHE A 91 -10.37 -0.46 7.87
C PHE A 91 -10.39 -2.00 7.91
N ALA A 92 -9.94 -2.67 6.85
CA ALA A 92 -9.89 -4.13 6.72
C ALA A 92 -11.28 -4.80 6.89
N GLU A 93 -12.32 -4.25 6.26
CA GLU A 93 -13.72 -4.70 6.43
C GLU A 93 -14.29 -5.42 5.21
N ALA A 94 -13.68 -5.32 4.05
CA ALA A 94 -14.20 -5.95 2.85
C ALA A 94 -14.05 -7.49 2.93
N GLU A 95 -15.03 -8.21 2.38
CA GLU A 95 -14.97 -9.67 2.29
C GLU A 95 -13.71 -10.13 1.55
N GLY A 96 -12.98 -11.10 2.12
CA GLY A 96 -11.68 -11.56 1.63
C GLY A 96 -10.48 -10.64 1.97
N PHE A 97 -10.71 -9.48 2.58
CA PHE A 97 -9.70 -8.47 2.91
C PHE A 97 -9.68 -8.07 4.39
N ALA A 98 -10.12 -8.94 5.29
CA ALA A 98 -10.07 -8.70 6.73
C ALA A 98 -8.64 -8.69 7.30
N HIS A 99 -7.64 -9.14 6.54
CA HIS A 99 -6.23 -9.01 6.90
C HIS A 99 -5.87 -7.52 7.05
N VAL A 100 -5.31 -7.14 8.18
CA VAL A 100 -4.90 -5.74 8.46
C VAL A 100 -4.08 -5.20 7.30
N HIS A 101 -4.45 -4.03 6.81
CA HIS A 101 -3.68 -3.31 5.80
C HIS A 101 -3.90 -1.80 5.95
N PHE A 102 -2.81 -1.07 5.82
CA PHE A 102 -2.82 0.39 5.89
C PHE A 102 -2.72 0.95 4.48
N HIS A 103 -3.72 1.70 4.06
CA HIS A 103 -3.68 2.48 2.83
C HIS A 103 -2.75 3.68 3.03
N ILE A 104 -1.80 3.87 2.13
CA ILE A 104 -0.92 5.05 2.06
C ILE A 104 -1.18 5.70 0.72
N VAL A 105 -1.94 6.80 0.72
CA VAL A 105 -2.52 7.38 -0.49
C VAL A 105 -1.95 8.76 -0.77
N PRO A 106 -1.32 9.00 -1.94
CA PRO A 106 -0.87 10.34 -2.30
C PRO A 106 -2.07 11.24 -2.58
N ARG A 107 -2.20 12.31 -1.80
CA ARG A 107 -3.24 13.32 -1.99
C ARG A 107 -2.66 14.50 -2.76
N MET A 108 -3.04 14.64 -4.02
CA MET A 108 -2.60 15.73 -4.89
C MET A 108 -3.23 17.05 -4.47
N ALA A 109 -2.54 18.16 -4.72
CA ALA A 109 -3.04 19.50 -4.32
C ALA A 109 -4.36 19.86 -5.02
N ASP A 110 -4.53 19.43 -6.26
CA ASP A 110 -5.69 19.70 -7.11
C ASP A 110 -6.82 18.65 -6.98
N LEU A 111 -6.70 17.72 -6.03
CA LEU A 111 -7.75 16.73 -5.79
C LEU A 111 -9.09 17.42 -5.48
N GLN A 112 -10.13 17.00 -6.19
CA GLN A 112 -11.46 17.59 -6.05
C GLN A 112 -11.97 17.47 -4.60
N PRO A 113 -12.68 18.47 -4.08
CA PRO A 113 -13.11 18.50 -2.67
C PRO A 113 -13.91 17.26 -2.23
N GLU A 114 -14.76 16.71 -3.09
CA GLU A 114 -15.57 15.53 -2.82
C GLU A 114 -14.74 14.25 -2.58
N HIS A 115 -13.53 14.20 -3.16
CA HIS A 115 -12.60 13.07 -2.98
C HIS A 115 -11.58 13.27 -1.85
N ARG A 116 -11.68 14.37 -1.10
CA ARG A 116 -10.78 14.62 0.04
C ARG A 116 -11.25 13.88 1.29
N GLY A 117 -10.30 13.55 2.16
CA GLY A 117 -10.59 12.76 3.36
C GLY A 117 -11.18 11.39 3.00
N PRO A 118 -12.26 10.94 3.67
CA PRO A 118 -12.88 9.64 3.40
C PRO A 118 -13.36 9.45 1.95
N GLY A 119 -13.70 10.53 1.24
CA GLY A 119 -14.12 10.51 -0.17
C GLY A 119 -13.05 9.98 -1.11
N ILE A 120 -11.79 9.89 -0.69
CA ILE A 120 -10.71 9.29 -1.49
C ILE A 120 -11.01 7.83 -1.89
N PHE A 121 -11.79 7.11 -1.08
CA PHE A 121 -12.15 5.71 -1.35
C PHE A 121 -13.08 5.53 -2.56
N ASP A 122 -13.74 6.58 -3.02
CA ASP A 122 -14.48 6.55 -4.29
C ASP A 122 -13.55 6.29 -5.48
N LEU A 123 -12.27 6.66 -5.36
CA LEU A 123 -11.26 6.44 -6.38
C LEU A 123 -10.66 5.03 -6.37
N LEU A 124 -10.98 4.21 -5.37
CA LEU A 124 -10.59 2.79 -5.30
C LEU A 124 -11.55 1.86 -6.05
N ARG A 125 -12.73 2.33 -6.46
CA ARG A 125 -13.79 1.51 -7.07
C ARG A 125 -14.25 2.07 -8.42
N ARG A 126 -13.31 2.61 -9.18
CA ARG A 126 -13.64 3.22 -10.48
C ARG A 126 -13.83 2.17 -11.57
N PRO A 127 -14.58 2.50 -12.64
CA PRO A 127 -14.65 1.66 -13.83
C PRO A 127 -13.27 1.31 -14.40
N ALA A 128 -13.16 0.16 -15.05
CA ALA A 128 -11.87 -0.38 -15.50
C ALA A 128 -11.04 0.61 -16.35
N GLN A 129 -11.69 1.39 -17.20
CA GLN A 129 -11.03 2.39 -18.08
C GLN A 129 -10.41 3.58 -17.33
N GLU A 130 -10.79 3.79 -16.05
CA GLU A 130 -10.25 4.87 -15.21
C GLU A 130 -9.17 4.38 -14.25
N ARG A 131 -8.91 3.08 -14.22
CA ARG A 131 -7.97 2.47 -13.28
C ARG A 131 -6.53 2.56 -13.78
N VAL A 132 -5.62 2.63 -12.83
CA VAL A 132 -4.20 2.35 -13.07
C VAL A 132 -4.07 0.93 -13.63
N THR A 133 -3.38 0.79 -14.75
CA THR A 133 -3.16 -0.53 -15.36
C THR A 133 -2.13 -1.35 -14.56
N ALA A 134 -2.13 -2.66 -14.76
CA ALA A 134 -1.13 -3.54 -14.14
C ALA A 134 0.32 -3.11 -14.50
N ASP A 135 0.56 -2.77 -15.77
CA ASP A 135 1.88 -2.31 -16.23
C ASP A 135 2.29 -0.98 -15.58
N GLN A 136 1.35 -0.03 -15.46
CA GLN A 136 1.60 1.23 -14.76
C GLN A 136 1.92 1.00 -13.28
N ALA A 137 1.18 0.12 -12.62
CA ALA A 137 1.41 -0.23 -11.22
C ALA A 137 2.77 -0.92 -11.04
N ASP A 138 3.17 -1.80 -11.94
CA ASP A 138 4.48 -2.46 -11.93
C ASP A 138 5.63 -1.46 -12.14
N GLN A 139 5.50 -0.55 -13.10
CA GLN A 139 6.50 0.51 -13.35
C GLN A 139 6.65 1.42 -12.12
N MET A 140 5.54 1.80 -11.50
CA MET A 140 5.56 2.63 -10.30
C MET A 140 6.18 1.89 -9.11
N ALA A 141 5.87 0.61 -8.96
CA ALA A 141 6.46 -0.25 -7.94
C ALA A 141 7.99 -0.36 -8.09
N GLN A 142 8.48 -0.55 -9.32
CA GLN A 142 9.92 -0.59 -9.60
C GLN A 142 10.61 0.74 -9.31
N SER A 143 10.00 1.87 -9.67
CA SER A 143 10.53 3.20 -9.39
C SER A 143 10.58 3.50 -7.88
N LEU A 144 9.53 3.13 -7.15
CA LEU A 144 9.48 3.24 -5.68
C LEU A 144 10.55 2.36 -5.01
N ARG A 145 10.69 1.12 -5.46
CA ARG A 145 11.70 0.20 -4.95
C ARG A 145 13.11 0.79 -5.12
N ALA A 146 13.41 1.34 -6.29
CA ALA A 146 14.70 1.96 -6.55
C ALA A 146 14.96 3.14 -5.60
N GLN A 147 13.96 3.99 -5.33
CA GLN A 147 14.08 5.07 -4.36
C GLN A 147 14.30 4.57 -2.93
N LEU A 148 13.58 3.54 -2.52
CA LEU A 148 13.63 3.02 -1.16
C LEU A 148 14.93 2.26 -0.85
N LEU A 149 15.50 1.59 -1.84
CA LEU A 149 16.72 0.78 -1.70
C LEU A 149 17.98 1.52 -2.18
N GLY A 150 17.86 2.50 -3.07
CA GLY A 150 18.98 3.17 -3.74
C GLY A 150 19.49 4.44 -3.06
N HIS A 151 18.91 4.91 -1.96
CA HIS A 151 19.38 6.08 -1.20
C HIS A 151 19.88 5.66 0.19
N PRO A 152 21.21 5.52 0.41
CA PRO A 152 21.76 5.62 1.73
C PRO A 152 21.59 7.08 2.18
N ASN A 153 20.71 7.33 3.16
CA ASN A 153 20.60 8.56 3.95
C ASN A 153 20.65 9.89 3.16
N ALA A 154 19.53 10.36 2.66
CA ALA A 154 19.29 11.78 2.60
C ALA A 154 18.97 12.24 4.03
N GLN A 155 19.94 12.88 4.67
CA GLN A 155 19.80 13.62 5.91
C GLN A 155 18.75 14.73 5.76
#